data_2001579d6fd475d04968cc994e90a6c2
#
_entry.id   2001579d6fd475d04968cc994e90a6c2
#
_cell.length_a   1.000
_cell.length_b   1.000
_cell.length_c   1.000
_cell.angle_alpha   90.00
_cell.angle_beta   90.00
_cell.angle_gamma   90.00
#
_symmetry.space_group_name_H-M   'P 1'
#
loop_
_entity.id
_entity.type
_entity.pdbx_description
1 polymer ?
#
loop_
_entity_poly.entity_id
_entity_poly.type
_entity_poly.pdbx_seq_one_letter_code
_entity_poly.pdbx_strand_id
1 'polypeptide(L)'
;PASVTSIGNSAFFYCLSLSNIAIPASVTSIGNSAFFYCLSLSKIVIPNSVTSIGDRAFSYCNFPNNLKQELISRFGEKIFG
;
A
#
# COMPACT_ATOMS: atom_id res chain seq x y z
N PRO A 1 6.36 14.21 2.79
CA PRO A 1 7.60 14.96 2.60
C PRO A 1 8.67 14.13 1.89
N ALA A 2 9.54 14.81 1.17
CA ALA A 2 10.59 14.13 0.39
C ALA A 2 11.61 13.40 1.28
N SER A 3 11.62 13.67 2.57
CA SER A 3 12.51 13.00 3.52
C SER A 3 11.99 11.64 3.98
N VAL A 4 10.73 11.30 3.68
CA VAL A 4 10.16 10.03 4.07
C VAL A 4 10.64 8.96 3.09
N THR A 5 11.29 7.92 3.62
CA THR A 5 11.84 6.83 2.81
C THR A 5 11.14 5.50 3.01
N SER A 6 10.34 5.37 4.06
CA SER A 6 9.59 4.14 4.31
C SER A 6 8.28 4.44 5.02
N ILE A 7 7.34 3.53 4.84
CA ILE A 7 6.09 3.54 5.59
C ILE A 7 6.16 2.36 6.54
N GLY A 8 6.00 2.64 7.83
CA GLY A 8 6.20 1.63 8.87
C GLY A 8 5.11 0.57 8.92
N ASN A 9 5.37 -0.49 9.66
CA ASN A 9 4.39 -1.55 9.87
C ASN A 9 3.14 -0.97 10.50
N SER A 10 1.98 -1.33 9.96
CA SER A 10 0.67 -0.90 10.47
C SER A 10 0.48 0.62 10.53
N ALA A 11 1.23 1.39 9.75
CA ALA A 11 1.19 2.85 9.81
C ALA A 11 -0.22 3.41 9.59
N PHE A 12 -1.01 2.80 8.71
CA PHE A 12 -2.39 3.21 8.40
C PHE A 12 -3.38 2.10 8.69
N PHE A 13 -3.07 1.27 9.68
CA PHE A 13 -3.90 0.15 10.06
C PHE A 13 -5.31 0.64 10.46
N TYR A 14 -6.34 0.05 9.86
CA TYR A 14 -7.74 0.39 10.16
C TYR A 14 -8.13 1.84 9.84
N CYS A 15 -7.49 2.46 8.89
CA CYS A 15 -7.86 3.83 8.48
C CYS A 15 -9.10 3.77 7.57
N LEU A 16 -10.26 3.59 8.17
CA LEU A 16 -11.50 3.32 7.44
C LEU A 16 -11.97 4.46 6.56
N SER A 17 -11.56 5.69 6.85
CA SER A 17 -11.95 6.86 6.08
C SER A 17 -10.95 7.25 4.99
N LEU A 18 -9.81 6.57 4.95
CA LEU A 18 -8.77 6.88 3.96
C LEU A 18 -9.21 6.37 2.60
N SER A 19 -9.46 7.28 1.65
CA SER A 19 -9.97 6.90 0.34
C SER A 19 -8.92 6.94 -0.75
N ASN A 20 -7.89 7.76 -0.59
CA ASN A 20 -6.73 7.75 -1.48
C ASN A 20 -5.51 8.27 -0.73
N ILE A 21 -4.34 7.97 -1.25
CA ILE A 21 -3.10 8.44 -0.66
C ILE A 21 -2.06 8.56 -1.77
N ALA A 22 -1.22 9.58 -1.66
CA ALA A 22 -0.10 9.77 -2.57
C ALA A 22 1.17 9.33 -1.85
N ILE A 23 1.85 8.33 -2.40
CA ILE A 23 3.12 7.85 -1.85
C ILE A 23 4.23 8.69 -2.47
N PRO A 24 5.06 9.38 -1.66
CA PRO A 24 6.16 10.17 -2.21
C PRO A 24 7.17 9.31 -2.95
N ALA A 25 7.81 9.91 -3.96
CA ALA A 25 8.81 9.20 -4.76
C ALA A 25 10.07 8.84 -3.97
N SER A 26 10.22 9.37 -2.76
CA SER A 26 11.34 9.03 -1.88
C SER A 26 11.12 7.73 -1.12
N VAL A 27 9.90 7.19 -1.09
CA VAL A 27 9.58 5.97 -0.35
C VAL A 27 10.10 4.76 -1.11
N THR A 28 10.86 3.91 -0.42
CA THR A 28 11.43 2.71 -0.99
C THR A 28 10.81 1.43 -0.45
N SER A 29 10.13 1.49 0.69
CA SER A 29 9.52 0.30 1.29
C SER A 29 8.23 0.65 2.02
N ILE A 30 7.33 -0.33 2.07
CA ILE A 30 6.07 -0.23 2.79
C ILE A 30 6.00 -1.44 3.71
N GLY A 31 5.72 -1.20 4.99
CA GLY A 31 5.77 -2.23 6.02
C GLY A 31 4.59 -3.19 5.99
N ASN A 32 4.66 -4.21 6.84
CA ASN A 32 3.61 -5.21 6.99
C ASN A 32 2.33 -4.54 7.49
N SER A 33 1.20 -4.89 6.90
CA SER A 33 -0.12 -4.39 7.29
C SER A 33 -0.24 -2.87 7.29
N ALA A 34 0.61 -2.18 6.51
CA ALA A 34 0.66 -0.71 6.53
C ALA A 34 -0.70 -0.09 6.21
N PHE A 35 -1.46 -0.68 5.29
CA PHE A 35 -2.79 -0.22 4.89
C PHE A 35 -3.86 -1.29 5.14
N PHE A 36 -3.64 -2.12 6.15
CA PHE A 36 -4.55 -3.20 6.47
C PHE A 36 -5.92 -2.66 6.87
N TYR A 37 -6.97 -3.19 6.28
CA TYR A 37 -8.35 -2.84 6.60
C TYR A 37 -8.70 -1.39 6.28
N CYS A 38 -8.09 -0.83 5.27
CA CYS A 38 -8.47 0.50 4.78
C CYS A 38 -9.61 0.33 3.77
N LEU A 39 -10.82 0.12 4.27
CA LEU A 39 -11.96 -0.30 3.45
C LEU A 39 -12.37 0.72 2.40
N SER A 40 -12.10 1.98 2.63
CA SER A 40 -12.44 3.05 1.67
C SER A 40 -11.33 3.31 0.66
N LEU A 41 -10.15 2.70 0.85
CA LEU A 41 -9.03 2.96 -0.04
C LEU A 41 -9.24 2.21 -1.35
N SER A 42 -9.54 2.98 -2.40
CA SER A 42 -9.82 2.40 -3.72
C SER A 42 -8.83 2.82 -4.78
N LYS A 43 -7.91 3.71 -4.46
CA LYS A 43 -6.89 4.21 -5.39
C LYS A 43 -5.57 4.37 -4.68
N ILE A 44 -4.50 3.99 -5.35
CA ILE A 44 -3.16 4.29 -4.87
C ILE A 44 -2.22 4.24 -6.08
N VAL A 45 -1.24 5.12 -6.09
CA VAL A 45 -0.16 5.07 -7.08
C VAL A 45 1.11 4.74 -6.34
N ILE A 46 1.70 3.60 -6.67
CA ILE A 46 2.95 3.16 -6.04
C ILE A 46 4.11 3.62 -6.93
N PRO A 47 4.97 4.52 -6.46
CA PRO A 47 6.10 4.98 -7.28
C PRO A 47 7.07 3.84 -7.59
N ASN A 48 7.82 4.00 -8.67
CA ASN A 48 8.82 3.01 -9.04
C ASN A 48 9.95 2.90 -8.01
N SER A 49 10.08 3.89 -7.13
CA SER A 49 11.07 3.85 -6.05
C SER A 49 10.77 2.77 -5.02
N VAL A 50 9.51 2.35 -4.90
CA VAL A 50 9.13 1.32 -3.94
C VAL A 50 9.58 -0.03 -4.48
N THR A 51 10.46 -0.70 -3.73
CA THR A 51 11.02 -2.00 -4.12
C THR A 51 10.51 -3.15 -3.27
N SER A 52 9.89 -2.85 -2.13
CA SER A 52 9.34 -3.91 -1.27
C SER A 52 8.06 -3.43 -0.58
N ILE A 53 7.13 -4.36 -0.43
CA ILE A 53 5.89 -4.13 0.29
C ILE A 53 5.69 -5.35 1.19
N GLY A 54 5.38 -5.10 2.46
CA GLY A 54 5.24 -6.15 3.44
C GLY A 54 3.97 -6.99 3.27
N ASP A 55 3.90 -8.05 4.07
CA ASP A 55 2.76 -8.97 4.04
C ASP A 55 1.49 -8.26 4.48
N ARG A 56 0.41 -8.49 3.76
CA ARG A 56 -0.93 -7.96 4.06
C ARG A 56 -0.98 -6.43 4.08
N ALA A 57 -0.03 -5.79 3.43
CA ALA A 57 0.00 -4.33 3.43
C ALA A 57 -1.31 -3.72 2.94
N PHE A 58 -1.96 -4.35 1.98
CA PHE A 58 -3.21 -3.85 1.38
C PHE A 58 -4.39 -4.81 1.58
N SER A 59 -4.31 -5.70 2.56
CA SER A 59 -5.43 -6.60 2.86
C SER A 59 -6.68 -5.81 3.22
N TYR A 60 -7.81 -6.21 2.66
CA TYR A 60 -9.10 -5.59 2.91
C TYR A 60 -9.20 -4.14 2.42
N CYS A 61 -8.34 -3.74 1.50
CA CYS A 61 -8.56 -2.52 0.75
C CYS A 61 -9.54 -2.79 -0.39
N ASN A 62 -10.13 -1.73 -0.92
CA ASN A 62 -11.19 -1.86 -1.93
C ASN A 62 -10.70 -1.47 -3.32
N PHE A 63 -9.56 -1.97 -3.72
CA PHE A 63 -8.98 -1.68 -5.04
C PHE A 63 -9.77 -2.38 -6.15
N PRO A 64 -9.90 -1.74 -7.31
CA PRO A 64 -10.46 -2.43 -8.47
C PRO A 64 -9.54 -3.57 -8.91
N ASN A 65 -10.12 -4.56 -9.59
CA ASN A 65 -9.39 -5.78 -9.91
C ASN A 65 -8.15 -5.52 -10.77
N ASN A 66 -8.21 -4.60 -11.72
CA ASN A 66 -7.05 -4.31 -12.57
C ASN A 66 -5.88 -3.75 -11.78
N LEU A 67 -6.15 -2.87 -10.81
CA LEU A 67 -5.10 -2.33 -9.95
C LEU A 67 -4.55 -3.43 -9.03
N LYS A 68 -5.43 -4.24 -8.48
CA LYS A 68 -5.03 -5.34 -7.62
C LYS A 68 -4.10 -6.30 -8.35
N GLN A 69 -4.43 -6.67 -9.59
CA GLN A 69 -3.60 -7.57 -10.38
C GLN A 69 -2.26 -6.94 -10.73
N GLU A 70 -2.24 -5.65 -11.01
CA GLU A 70 -0.99 -4.95 -11.27
C GLU A 70 -0.06 -5.00 -10.06
N LEU A 71 -0.60 -4.77 -8.88
CA LEU A 71 0.19 -4.80 -7.64
C LEU A 71 0.68 -6.20 -7.33
N ILE A 72 -0.14 -7.21 -7.56
CA ILE A 72 0.27 -8.60 -7.38
C ILE A 72 1.42 -8.94 -8.34
N SER A 73 1.34 -8.46 -9.56
CA SER A 73 2.38 -8.70 -10.55
C SER A 73 3.71 -8.07 -10.13
N ARG A 74 3.67 -6.92 -9.46
CA ARG A 74 4.87 -6.21 -9.03
C ARG A 74 5.44 -6.74 -7.72
N PHE A 75 4.59 -7.13 -6.78
CA PHE A 75 5.00 -7.38 -5.39
C PHE A 75 4.59 -8.74 -4.85
N GLY A 76 3.75 -9.46 -5.56
CA GLY A 76 3.27 -10.77 -5.13
C GLY A 76 1.97 -10.71 -4.36
N GLU A 77 1.33 -11.87 -4.22
CA GLU A 77 0.01 -11.96 -3.58
C GLU A 77 0.04 -11.70 -2.08
N LYS A 78 1.20 -11.80 -1.47
CA LYS A 78 1.34 -11.64 -0.02
C LYS A 78 0.87 -10.29 0.47
N ILE A 79 0.88 -9.28 -0.39
CA ILE A 79 0.47 -7.92 -0.01
C ILE A 79 -1.04 -7.82 0.22
N PHE A 80 -1.81 -8.78 -0.25
CA PHE A 80 -3.25 -8.84 -0.02
C PHE A 80 -3.66 -9.94 0.94
N GLY A 81 -2.72 -10.64 1.46
CA GLY A 81 -2.97 -11.75 2.35
C GLY A 81 -3.12 -13.05 1.67
#